data_48ff045dd2ca141f5891f1c7c518ec0f
#
_entry.id   48ff045dd2ca141f5891f1c7c518ec0f
#
_cell.length_a   1.000
_cell.length_b   1.000
_cell.length_c   1.000
_cell.angle_alpha   90.00
_cell.angle_beta   90.00
_cell.angle_gamma   90.00
#
_symmetry.space_group_name_H-M   'P 1'
#
loop_
_entity.id
_entity.type
_entity.pdbx_description
1 polymer ?
#
loop_
_entity_poly.entity_id
_entity_poly.type
_entity_poly.pdbx_seq_one_letter_code
_entity_poly.pdbx_strand_id
1 'polypeptide(L)'
;MAGFRSLARQVRDTRCDLALRRYSLRKCLERFAPYGHRATWDHLCARHSIEPEDRAPDPARLVAALDELEQARAVWLAYEEGFADRRKREKHDGLRRPAAIDDWHRRTWGGNGVARCDSPGAHPSAPLDEVLRRLISALEDGPRAACPVCEETHIVWRQDLANEPWFGPVCAGCGIVVPQPVLTSEAVAAAKRAGRQELASVA
;
A
#
# COMPACT_ATOMS: atom_id res chain seq x y z
N MET A 1 -23.07 0.71 8.23
CA MET A 1 -21.84 1.51 8.05
C MET A 1 -21.75 2.01 6.62
N ALA A 2 -21.40 3.29 6.41
CA ALA A 2 -21.28 3.88 5.07
C ALA A 2 -20.13 3.21 4.28
N GLY A 3 -20.39 2.91 3.00
CA GLY A 3 -19.37 2.38 2.09
C GLY A 3 -18.45 3.48 1.55
N PHE A 4 -17.32 3.11 0.94
CA PHE A 4 -16.35 4.04 0.37
C PHE A 4 -17.01 5.10 -0.53
N ARG A 5 -17.85 4.69 -1.49
CA ARG A 5 -18.54 5.60 -2.42
C ARG A 5 -19.44 6.63 -1.72
N SER A 6 -20.10 6.26 -0.62
CA SER A 6 -20.93 7.18 0.15
C SER A 6 -20.08 8.22 0.87
N LEU A 7 -18.96 7.80 1.47
CA LEU A 7 -18.00 8.68 2.12
C LEU A 7 -17.34 9.64 1.12
N ALA A 8 -16.94 9.14 -0.03
CA ALA A 8 -16.36 9.95 -1.11
C ALA A 8 -17.33 11.05 -1.59
N ARG A 9 -18.62 10.73 -1.70
CA ARG A 9 -19.64 11.76 -2.01
C ARG A 9 -19.73 12.84 -0.93
N GLN A 10 -19.64 12.47 0.36
CA GLN A 10 -19.63 13.45 1.45
C GLN A 10 -18.40 14.36 1.41
N VAL A 11 -17.23 13.84 1.03
CA VAL A 11 -16.03 14.69 0.85
C VAL A 11 -16.24 15.75 -0.23
N ARG A 12 -16.97 15.44 -1.29
CA ARG A 12 -17.26 16.38 -2.39
C ARG A 12 -18.47 17.29 -2.14
N ASP A 13 -19.34 16.94 -1.19
CA ASP A 13 -20.58 17.71 -0.93
C ASP A 13 -20.25 19.04 -0.24
N THR A 14 -20.40 20.14 -0.98
CA THR A 14 -20.14 21.50 -0.49
C THR A 14 -21.11 21.97 0.58
N ARG A 15 -22.24 21.26 0.79
CA ARG A 15 -23.21 21.54 1.85
C ARG A 15 -22.76 21.00 3.20
N CYS A 16 -21.81 20.05 3.22
CA CYS A 16 -21.20 19.54 4.42
C CYS A 16 -20.13 20.51 4.91
N ASP A 17 -20.01 20.69 6.24
CA ASP A 17 -18.90 21.42 6.83
C ASP A 17 -17.55 20.73 6.57
N LEU A 18 -16.46 21.51 6.67
CA LEU A 18 -15.12 21.01 6.35
C LEU A 18 -14.64 19.92 7.32
N ALA A 19 -15.06 19.99 8.58
CA ALA A 19 -14.70 18.97 9.57
C ALA A 19 -15.32 17.61 9.21
N LEU A 20 -16.59 17.59 8.79
CA LEU A 20 -17.27 16.39 8.33
C LEU A 20 -16.65 15.86 7.02
N ARG A 21 -16.31 16.74 6.08
CA ARG A 21 -15.65 16.35 4.83
C ARG A 21 -14.29 15.70 5.08
N ARG A 22 -13.45 16.31 5.94
CA ARG A 22 -12.17 15.74 6.38
C ARG A 22 -12.37 14.40 7.11
N TYR A 23 -13.31 14.32 8.04
CA TYR A 23 -13.66 13.07 8.73
C TYR A 23 -14.04 11.98 7.73
N SER A 24 -14.85 12.31 6.72
CA SER A 24 -15.28 11.36 5.68
C SER A 24 -14.10 10.86 4.83
N LEU A 25 -13.12 11.73 4.51
CA LEU A 25 -11.89 11.31 3.84
C LEU A 25 -11.09 10.32 4.70
N ARG A 26 -10.92 10.60 6.00
CA ARG A 26 -10.26 9.66 6.92
C ARG A 26 -11.03 8.33 7.04
N LYS A 27 -12.36 8.35 6.99
CA LYS A 27 -13.20 7.14 6.96
C LYS A 27 -13.08 6.36 5.64
N CYS A 28 -12.73 7.00 4.52
CA CYS A 28 -12.36 6.30 3.30
C CYS A 28 -11.13 5.40 3.51
N LEU A 29 -10.16 5.83 4.34
CA LEU A 29 -8.96 5.05 4.63
C LEU A 29 -9.25 3.76 5.43
N GLU A 30 -10.34 3.70 6.19
CA GLU A 30 -10.79 2.45 6.83
C GLU A 30 -11.27 1.41 5.81
N ARG A 31 -11.51 1.83 4.56
CA ARG A 31 -11.99 0.99 3.47
C ARG A 31 -10.93 0.68 2.44
N PHE A 32 -9.94 1.56 2.32
CA PHE A 32 -8.82 1.40 1.40
C PHE A 32 -7.66 2.30 1.83
N ALA A 33 -6.55 1.69 2.23
CA ALA A 33 -5.35 2.39 2.68
C ALA A 33 -4.09 1.61 2.25
N PRO A 34 -3.53 1.89 1.06
CA PRO A 34 -2.43 1.12 0.49
C PRO A 34 -1.20 0.99 1.40
N TYR A 35 -0.80 2.06 2.06
CA TYR A 35 0.34 2.07 3.01
C TYR A 35 -0.03 1.66 4.44
N GLY A 36 -1.31 1.32 4.70
CA GLY A 36 -1.91 1.28 6.02
C GLY A 36 -2.54 2.63 6.39
N HIS A 37 -3.46 2.63 7.34
CA HIS A 37 -4.33 3.79 7.62
C HIS A 37 -3.54 5.07 7.91
N ARG A 38 -2.60 5.02 8.87
CA ARG A 38 -1.81 6.19 9.29
C ARG A 38 -0.90 6.67 8.16
N ALA A 39 -0.10 5.77 7.61
CA ALA A 39 0.87 6.11 6.59
C ALA A 39 0.22 6.63 5.30
N THR A 40 -0.95 6.10 4.90
CA THR A 40 -1.72 6.64 3.76
C THR A 40 -2.25 8.04 4.07
N TRP A 41 -2.70 8.31 5.30
CA TRP A 41 -3.12 9.65 5.70
C TRP A 41 -1.95 10.64 5.65
N ASP A 42 -0.82 10.28 6.23
CA ASP A 42 0.39 11.12 6.25
C ASP A 42 0.88 11.43 4.82
N HIS A 43 0.86 10.43 3.94
CA HIS A 43 1.19 10.60 2.52
C HIS A 43 0.24 11.61 1.82
N LEU A 44 -1.07 11.42 1.97
CA LEU A 44 -2.06 12.34 1.35
C LEU A 44 -1.92 13.76 1.89
N CYS A 45 -1.70 13.90 3.19
CA CYS A 45 -1.48 15.20 3.82
C CYS A 45 -0.24 15.90 3.26
N ALA A 46 0.90 15.21 3.20
CA ALA A 46 2.14 15.76 2.68
C ALA A 46 2.00 16.13 1.20
N ARG A 47 1.42 15.25 0.40
CA ARG A 47 1.32 15.39 -1.04
C ARG A 47 0.35 16.51 -1.46
N HIS A 48 -0.74 16.69 -0.74
CA HIS A 48 -1.75 17.69 -1.03
C HIS A 48 -1.68 18.92 -0.11
N SER A 49 -0.58 19.08 0.65
CA SER A 49 -0.36 20.21 1.58
C SER A 49 -1.53 20.41 2.55
N ILE A 50 -2.03 19.32 3.11
CA ILE A 50 -3.06 19.29 4.16
C ILE A 50 -2.34 19.20 5.50
N GLU A 51 -2.54 20.19 6.38
CA GLU A 51 -2.04 20.06 7.76
C GLU A 51 -2.83 18.96 8.50
N PRO A 52 -2.16 17.94 9.05
CA PRO A 52 -2.84 16.78 9.65
C PRO A 52 -3.82 17.13 10.76
N GLU A 53 -3.56 18.21 11.51
CA GLU A 53 -4.37 18.66 12.64
C GLU A 53 -5.36 19.78 12.27
N ASP A 54 -5.29 20.31 11.05
CA ASP A 54 -6.22 21.36 10.61
C ASP A 54 -7.65 20.83 10.56
N ARG A 55 -8.55 21.51 11.26
CA ARG A 55 -9.97 21.14 11.31
C ARG A 55 -10.76 21.67 10.13
N ALA A 56 -10.23 22.64 9.40
CA ALA A 56 -10.88 23.29 8.28
C ALA A 56 -9.93 23.44 7.07
N PRO A 57 -9.36 22.33 6.55
CA PRO A 57 -8.42 22.39 5.45
C PRO A 57 -9.10 22.90 4.18
N ASP A 58 -8.30 23.39 3.23
CA ASP A 58 -8.77 23.82 1.92
C ASP A 58 -9.63 22.72 1.25
N PRO A 59 -10.88 23.02 0.87
CA PRO A 59 -11.79 22.06 0.24
C PRO A 59 -11.22 21.43 -1.04
N ALA A 60 -10.47 22.18 -1.84
CA ALA A 60 -9.88 21.70 -3.08
C ALA A 60 -8.80 20.65 -2.80
N ARG A 61 -8.00 20.85 -1.75
CA ARG A 61 -6.97 19.89 -1.31
C ARG A 61 -7.58 18.58 -0.79
N LEU A 62 -8.71 18.65 -0.06
CA LEU A 62 -9.44 17.45 0.37
C LEU A 62 -9.96 16.64 -0.83
N VAL A 63 -10.48 17.32 -1.84
CA VAL A 63 -10.97 16.67 -3.07
C VAL A 63 -9.80 16.05 -3.83
N ALA A 64 -8.68 16.77 -4.01
CA ALA A 64 -7.49 16.26 -4.68
C ALA A 64 -6.92 15.00 -3.99
N ALA A 65 -6.87 15.00 -2.66
CA ALA A 65 -6.45 13.84 -1.88
C ALA A 65 -7.41 12.64 -2.04
N LEU A 66 -8.71 12.90 -2.10
CA LEU A 66 -9.71 11.87 -2.41
C LEU A 66 -9.54 11.33 -3.83
N ASP A 67 -9.30 12.20 -4.82
CA ASP A 67 -9.13 11.80 -6.22
C ASP A 67 -7.93 10.87 -6.38
N GLU A 68 -6.80 11.16 -5.73
CA GLU A 68 -5.64 10.27 -5.70
C GLU A 68 -5.99 8.92 -5.06
N LEU A 69 -6.70 8.93 -3.94
CA LEU A 69 -7.11 7.70 -3.26
C LEU A 69 -8.08 6.85 -4.11
N GLU A 70 -8.99 7.50 -4.85
CA GLU A 70 -9.91 6.82 -5.77
C GLU A 70 -9.19 6.24 -6.99
N GLN A 71 -8.21 6.95 -7.55
CA GLN A 71 -7.37 6.45 -8.64
C GLN A 71 -6.60 5.20 -8.21
N ALA A 72 -5.95 5.26 -7.05
CA ALA A 72 -5.26 4.10 -6.47
C ALA A 72 -6.22 2.92 -6.22
N ARG A 73 -7.41 3.21 -5.70
CA ARG A 73 -8.43 2.19 -5.46
C ARG A 73 -8.93 1.56 -6.75
N ALA A 74 -9.08 2.33 -7.83
CA ALA A 74 -9.47 1.80 -9.14
C ALA A 74 -8.42 0.80 -9.69
N VAL A 75 -7.13 1.12 -9.55
CA VAL A 75 -6.03 0.20 -9.91
C VAL A 75 -6.13 -1.10 -9.12
N TRP A 76 -6.34 -1.02 -7.80
CA TRP A 76 -6.47 -2.19 -6.95
C TRP A 76 -7.68 -3.06 -7.32
N LEU A 77 -8.85 -2.44 -7.55
CA LEU A 77 -10.07 -3.19 -7.91
C LEU A 77 -9.94 -3.89 -9.26
N ALA A 78 -9.29 -3.27 -10.25
CA ALA A 78 -9.02 -3.90 -11.53
C ALA A 78 -8.09 -5.13 -11.37
N TYR A 79 -7.08 -5.03 -10.51
CA TYR A 79 -6.23 -6.17 -10.16
C TYR A 79 -7.02 -7.29 -9.46
N GLU A 80 -7.87 -6.98 -8.49
CA GLU A 80 -8.70 -7.98 -7.79
C GLU A 80 -9.63 -8.72 -8.75
N GLU A 81 -10.25 -8.01 -9.70
CA GLU A 81 -11.09 -8.61 -10.72
C GLU A 81 -10.30 -9.58 -11.61
N GLY A 82 -9.14 -9.13 -12.13
CA GLY A 82 -8.23 -9.97 -12.92
C GLY A 82 -7.74 -11.20 -12.17
N PHE A 83 -7.40 -11.03 -10.87
CA PHE A 83 -7.01 -12.13 -9.99
C PHE A 83 -8.15 -13.14 -9.84
N ALA A 84 -9.37 -12.69 -9.56
CA ALA A 84 -10.53 -13.56 -9.37
C ALA A 84 -10.85 -14.35 -10.66
N ASP A 85 -10.76 -13.72 -11.82
CA ASP A 85 -11.01 -14.39 -13.10
C ASP A 85 -9.93 -15.40 -13.45
N ARG A 86 -8.66 -15.09 -13.17
CA ARG A 86 -7.57 -16.07 -13.28
C ARG A 86 -7.85 -17.29 -12.40
N ARG A 87 -8.23 -17.10 -11.14
CA ARG A 87 -8.53 -18.20 -10.21
C ARG A 87 -9.72 -19.06 -10.64
N LYS A 88 -10.74 -18.44 -11.27
CA LYS A 88 -11.87 -19.19 -11.84
C LYS A 88 -11.40 -20.09 -13.00
N ARG A 89 -10.57 -19.56 -13.92
CA ARG A 89 -10.01 -20.35 -15.04
C ARG A 89 -9.15 -21.50 -14.54
N GLU A 90 -8.19 -21.24 -13.65
CA GLU A 90 -7.32 -22.29 -13.06
C GLU A 90 -8.12 -23.41 -12.39
N LYS A 91 -9.23 -23.07 -11.71
CA LYS A 91 -10.12 -24.05 -11.10
C LYS A 91 -10.86 -24.88 -12.16
N HIS A 92 -11.34 -24.23 -13.21
CA HIS A 92 -12.04 -24.91 -14.32
C HIS A 92 -11.13 -25.89 -15.02
N ASP A 93 -9.89 -25.49 -15.29
CA ASP A 93 -8.91 -26.29 -16.06
C ASP A 93 -8.19 -27.34 -15.18
N GLY A 94 -8.50 -27.42 -13.90
CA GLY A 94 -7.83 -28.34 -12.96
C GLY A 94 -6.36 -27.99 -12.66
N LEU A 95 -5.90 -26.81 -13.06
CA LEU A 95 -4.50 -26.35 -12.98
C LEU A 95 -4.19 -25.56 -11.71
N ARG A 96 -5.09 -25.58 -10.73
CA ARG A 96 -4.94 -24.78 -9.50
C ARG A 96 -3.68 -25.17 -8.73
N ARG A 97 -2.67 -24.32 -8.77
CA ARG A 97 -1.45 -24.40 -7.97
C ARG A 97 -1.40 -23.23 -6.99
N PRO A 98 -1.30 -23.49 -5.66
CA PRO A 98 -1.03 -22.42 -4.71
C PRO A 98 0.28 -21.73 -5.08
N ALA A 99 0.28 -20.42 -5.18
CA ALA A 99 1.47 -19.61 -5.46
C ALA A 99 1.70 -18.62 -4.32
N ALA A 100 2.93 -18.14 -4.18
CA ALA A 100 3.28 -17.12 -3.17
C ALA A 100 2.45 -15.84 -3.32
N ILE A 101 2.02 -15.50 -4.54
CA ILE A 101 1.11 -14.40 -4.82
C ILE A 101 -0.26 -14.59 -4.17
N ASP A 102 -0.74 -15.84 -4.04
CA ASP A 102 -2.04 -16.11 -3.41
C ASP A 102 -1.98 -15.82 -1.90
N ASP A 103 -0.84 -16.08 -1.26
CA ASP A 103 -0.60 -15.76 0.15
C ASP A 103 -0.47 -14.27 0.36
N TRP A 104 0.20 -13.56 -0.53
CA TRP A 104 0.29 -12.11 -0.48
C TRP A 104 -1.09 -11.48 -0.67
N HIS A 105 -1.86 -11.91 -1.68
CA HIS A 105 -3.20 -11.41 -1.95
C HIS A 105 -4.16 -11.61 -0.75
N ARG A 106 -4.10 -12.77 -0.10
CA ARG A 106 -4.92 -13.03 1.10
C ARG A 106 -4.61 -12.09 2.26
N ARG A 107 -3.33 -11.73 2.44
CA ARG A 107 -2.90 -10.81 3.51
C ARG A 107 -3.25 -9.37 3.24
N THR A 108 -3.42 -8.99 1.99
CA THR A 108 -3.71 -7.63 1.56
C THR A 108 -5.17 -7.40 1.18
N TRP A 109 -6.05 -8.28 1.64
CA TRP A 109 -7.47 -8.21 1.31
C TRP A 109 -8.05 -6.81 1.51
N GLY A 110 -8.86 -6.37 0.52
CA GLY A 110 -9.50 -5.05 0.52
C GLY A 110 -8.55 -3.90 0.21
N GLY A 111 -7.31 -4.19 -0.18
CA GLY A 111 -6.32 -3.17 -0.55
C GLY A 111 -5.68 -2.44 0.64
N ASN A 112 -5.88 -2.93 1.87
CA ASN A 112 -5.24 -2.35 3.05
C ASN A 112 -3.84 -2.91 3.23
N GLY A 113 -2.84 -2.02 3.26
CA GLY A 113 -1.45 -2.39 3.47
C GLY A 113 -0.81 -3.15 2.30
N VAL A 114 -1.34 -3.04 1.07
CA VAL A 114 -0.78 -3.69 -0.14
C VAL A 114 0.64 -3.21 -0.46
N ALA A 115 0.92 -1.97 -0.10
CA ALA A 115 2.24 -1.34 -0.21
C ALA A 115 2.66 -0.80 1.16
N ARG A 116 2.44 -1.55 2.23
CA ARG A 116 2.66 -1.09 3.61
C ARG A 116 3.96 -0.30 3.73
N CYS A 117 3.89 0.86 4.39
CA CYS A 117 5.03 1.71 4.67
C CYS A 117 4.90 2.26 6.09
N ASP A 118 5.85 1.93 6.95
CA ASP A 118 5.87 2.37 8.35
C ASP A 118 6.82 3.57 8.59
N SER A 119 7.47 4.08 7.52
CA SER A 119 8.42 5.20 7.59
C SER A 119 7.84 6.46 6.97
N PRO A 120 7.18 7.35 7.76
CA PRO A 120 6.54 8.55 7.23
C PRO A 120 7.48 9.49 6.45
N GLY A 121 8.78 9.51 6.81
CA GLY A 121 9.79 10.35 6.13
C GLY A 121 10.39 9.73 4.87
N ALA A 122 10.04 8.48 4.54
CA ALA A 122 10.61 7.74 3.40
C ALA A 122 9.54 7.21 2.44
N HIS A 123 8.30 7.71 2.52
CA HIS A 123 7.25 7.30 1.58
C HIS A 123 7.68 7.59 0.13
N PRO A 124 7.28 6.73 -0.83
CA PRO A 124 7.48 7.05 -2.24
C PRO A 124 6.88 8.41 -2.57
N SER A 125 7.60 9.24 -3.29
CA SER A 125 7.10 10.54 -3.76
C SER A 125 6.06 10.42 -4.88
N ALA A 126 5.98 9.25 -5.51
CA ALA A 126 5.02 8.94 -6.57
C ALA A 126 3.56 8.87 -6.03
N PRO A 127 2.56 9.16 -6.88
CA PRO A 127 1.15 8.95 -6.54
C PRO A 127 0.86 7.50 -6.14
N LEU A 128 -0.16 7.30 -5.28
CA LEU A 128 -0.55 5.98 -4.78
C LEU A 128 -0.89 5.00 -5.90
N ASP A 129 -1.56 5.46 -6.96
CA ASP A 129 -1.93 4.63 -8.11
C ASP A 129 -0.71 4.16 -8.91
N GLU A 130 0.30 5.02 -9.05
CA GLU A 130 1.56 4.66 -9.70
C GLU A 130 2.33 3.63 -8.89
N VAL A 131 2.43 3.81 -7.58
CA VAL A 131 3.06 2.83 -6.66
C VAL A 131 2.38 1.48 -6.78
N LEU A 132 1.05 1.44 -6.79
CA LEU A 132 0.30 0.19 -6.94
C LEU A 132 0.52 -0.46 -8.31
N ARG A 133 0.51 0.32 -9.41
CA ARG A 133 0.80 -0.23 -10.74
C ARG A 133 2.18 -0.86 -10.82
N ARG A 134 3.20 -0.20 -10.27
CA ARG A 134 4.58 -0.75 -10.23
C ARG A 134 4.66 -2.05 -9.43
N LEU A 135 3.99 -2.13 -8.28
CA LEU A 135 3.94 -3.36 -7.47
C LEU A 135 3.20 -4.49 -8.18
N ILE A 136 2.05 -4.20 -8.79
CA ILE A 136 1.25 -5.19 -9.51
C ILE A 136 2.01 -5.70 -10.74
N SER A 137 2.59 -4.80 -11.56
CA SER A 137 3.44 -5.19 -12.69
C SER A 137 4.58 -6.10 -12.25
N ALA A 138 5.24 -5.76 -11.14
CA ALA A 138 6.31 -6.59 -10.62
C ALA A 138 5.86 -7.99 -10.17
N LEU A 139 4.62 -8.14 -9.72
CA LEU A 139 4.04 -9.45 -9.40
C LEU A 139 3.77 -10.28 -10.65
N GLU A 140 3.48 -9.64 -11.78
CA GLU A 140 3.20 -10.27 -13.07
C GLU A 140 4.49 -10.57 -13.83
N ASP A 141 5.45 -9.64 -13.81
CA ASP A 141 6.73 -9.74 -14.54
C ASP A 141 7.71 -10.75 -13.91
N GLY A 142 7.53 -11.07 -12.64
CA GLY A 142 8.36 -12.01 -11.90
C GLY A 142 9.45 -11.38 -11.03
N PRO A 143 10.27 -12.21 -10.36
CA PRO A 143 11.20 -11.76 -9.32
C PRO A 143 12.32 -10.86 -9.85
N ARG A 144 12.67 -9.82 -9.08
CA ARG A 144 13.74 -8.85 -9.35
C ARG A 144 14.64 -8.64 -8.14
N ALA A 145 15.82 -8.08 -8.33
CA ALA A 145 16.80 -7.85 -7.26
C ALA A 145 16.56 -6.53 -6.50
N ALA A 146 15.78 -5.60 -7.09
CA ALA A 146 15.58 -4.25 -6.58
C ALA A 146 14.11 -4.00 -6.19
N CYS A 147 13.87 -2.95 -5.42
CA CYS A 147 12.54 -2.46 -5.11
C CYS A 147 11.79 -2.06 -6.38
N PRO A 148 10.57 -2.56 -6.63
CA PRO A 148 9.82 -2.23 -7.84
C PRO A 148 9.35 -0.78 -7.91
N VAL A 149 9.39 -0.06 -6.79
CA VAL A 149 8.87 1.32 -6.73
C VAL A 149 9.95 2.37 -6.93
N CYS A 150 11.11 2.22 -6.29
CA CYS A 150 12.18 3.22 -6.35
C CYS A 150 13.51 2.68 -6.86
N GLU A 151 13.56 1.42 -7.29
CA GLU A 151 14.73 0.72 -7.85
C GLU A 151 15.92 0.55 -6.87
N GLU A 152 15.72 0.89 -5.59
CA GLU A 152 16.72 0.68 -4.56
C GLU A 152 17.01 -0.83 -4.37
N THR A 153 18.27 -1.19 -4.29
CA THR A 153 18.72 -2.56 -4.08
C THR A 153 18.92 -2.92 -2.62
N HIS A 154 19.08 -1.90 -1.75
CA HIS A 154 19.22 -2.11 -0.32
C HIS A 154 17.85 -2.39 0.30
N ILE A 155 17.61 -3.68 0.55
CA ILE A 155 16.38 -4.20 1.16
C ILE A 155 16.77 -4.88 2.46
N VAL A 156 16.05 -4.56 3.54
CA VAL A 156 16.31 -5.07 4.88
C VAL A 156 15.12 -5.89 5.35
N TRP A 157 15.38 -7.06 5.91
CA TRP A 157 14.32 -7.86 6.54
C TRP A 157 14.07 -7.35 7.94
N ARG A 158 12.98 -6.65 8.13
CA ARG A 158 12.54 -6.20 9.46
C ARG A 158 11.65 -7.24 10.12
N GLN A 159 12.04 -7.63 11.31
CA GLN A 159 11.18 -8.29 12.27
C GLN A 159 10.54 -7.19 13.11
N ASP A 160 9.26 -6.94 12.95
CA ASP A 160 8.57 -6.03 13.84
C ASP A 160 8.44 -6.71 15.21
N LEU A 161 9.07 -6.12 16.23
CA LEU A 161 9.11 -6.65 17.60
C LEU A 161 7.76 -6.45 18.32
N ALA A 162 6.81 -5.74 17.73
CA ALA A 162 5.54 -5.37 18.35
C ALA A 162 4.35 -6.21 17.86
N ASN A 163 4.40 -7.54 18.00
CA ASN A 163 3.23 -8.44 17.87
C ASN A 163 2.44 -8.39 16.54
N GLU A 164 2.94 -7.76 15.49
CA GLU A 164 2.28 -7.76 14.20
C GLU A 164 2.89 -8.81 13.26
N PRO A 165 2.07 -9.63 12.56
CA PRO A 165 2.54 -10.75 11.72
C PRO A 165 3.16 -10.30 10.39
N TRP A 166 3.62 -9.06 10.29
CA TRP A 166 4.13 -8.45 9.08
C TRP A 166 5.65 -8.52 9.02
N PHE A 167 6.17 -9.75 8.98
CA PHE A 167 7.57 -9.98 8.66
C PHE A 167 7.77 -9.82 7.16
N GLY A 168 8.70 -8.97 6.74
CA GLY A 168 8.95 -8.81 5.32
C GLY A 168 10.17 -7.99 5.00
N PRO A 169 10.60 -8.05 3.75
CA PRO A 169 11.65 -7.20 3.24
C PRO A 169 11.14 -5.76 3.09
N VAL A 170 11.85 -4.81 3.68
CA VAL A 170 11.55 -3.37 3.62
C VAL A 170 12.60 -2.68 2.77
N CYS A 171 12.18 -1.88 1.83
CA CYS A 171 13.08 -1.05 1.02
C CYS A 171 13.67 0.07 1.87
N ALA A 172 15.00 0.21 1.92
CA ALA A 172 15.67 1.28 2.66
C ALA A 172 15.43 2.66 2.03
N GLY A 173 15.23 2.74 0.71
CA GLY A 173 15.03 4.00 0.00
C GLY A 173 13.63 4.60 0.17
N CYS A 174 12.56 3.78 0.05
CA CYS A 174 11.19 4.29 0.10
C CYS A 174 10.33 3.71 1.23
N GLY A 175 10.90 2.89 2.12
CA GLY A 175 10.24 2.39 3.32
C GLY A 175 9.09 1.40 3.09
N ILE A 176 8.75 1.04 1.85
CA ILE A 176 7.67 0.10 1.61
C ILE A 176 8.08 -1.34 1.93
N VAL A 177 7.12 -2.11 2.40
CA VAL A 177 7.27 -3.57 2.51
C VAL A 177 7.11 -4.15 1.11
N VAL A 178 8.20 -4.66 0.55
CA VAL A 178 8.21 -5.26 -0.79
C VAL A 178 7.58 -6.66 -0.71
N PRO A 179 6.58 -6.97 -1.55
CA PRO A 179 6.03 -8.32 -1.58
C PRO A 179 7.11 -9.36 -1.88
N GLN A 180 7.28 -10.34 -1.02
CA GLN A 180 8.33 -11.34 -1.18
C GLN A 180 8.34 -12.04 -2.56
N PRO A 181 7.17 -12.34 -3.19
CA PRO A 181 7.16 -12.94 -4.52
C PRO A 181 7.79 -12.11 -5.64
N VAL A 182 7.95 -10.78 -5.45
CA VAL A 182 8.60 -9.90 -6.44
C VAL A 182 10.11 -9.81 -6.26
N LEU A 183 10.69 -10.50 -5.28
CA LEU A 183 12.13 -10.51 -5.04
C LEU A 183 12.74 -11.86 -5.42
N THR A 184 13.95 -11.80 -5.99
CA THR A 184 14.75 -13.01 -6.22
C THR A 184 15.13 -13.67 -4.90
N SER A 185 15.42 -14.97 -4.94
CA SER A 185 15.87 -15.71 -3.75
C SER A 185 17.12 -15.11 -3.13
N GLU A 186 18.05 -14.61 -3.97
CA GLU A 186 19.28 -13.94 -3.54
C GLU A 186 18.98 -12.62 -2.83
N ALA A 187 18.04 -11.81 -3.36
CA ALA A 187 17.63 -10.55 -2.73
C ALA A 187 16.96 -10.81 -1.37
N VAL A 188 16.10 -11.82 -1.27
CA VAL A 188 15.49 -12.22 0.00
C VAL A 188 16.55 -12.71 1.00
N ALA A 189 17.52 -13.50 0.56
CA ALA A 189 18.61 -13.96 1.42
C ALA A 189 19.51 -12.79 1.89
N ALA A 190 19.79 -11.83 1.00
CA ALA A 190 20.54 -10.62 1.33
C ALA A 190 19.80 -9.76 2.35
N ALA A 191 18.50 -9.52 2.15
CA ALA A 191 17.66 -8.79 3.09
C ALA A 191 17.65 -9.40 4.50
N LYS A 192 17.56 -10.73 4.59
CA LYS A 192 17.63 -11.45 5.87
C LYS A 192 18.99 -11.32 6.56
N ARG A 193 20.09 -11.27 5.80
CA ARG A 193 21.43 -11.03 6.38
C ARG A 193 21.53 -9.60 6.91
N ALA A 194 21.10 -8.61 6.14
CA ALA A 194 21.10 -7.20 6.55
C ALA A 194 20.30 -6.98 7.83
N GLY A 195 19.07 -7.53 7.92
CA GLY A 195 18.25 -7.41 9.13
C GLY A 195 18.88 -8.04 10.38
N ARG A 196 19.63 -9.15 10.27
CA ARG A 196 20.38 -9.71 11.39
C ARG A 196 21.55 -8.82 11.83
N GLN A 197 22.21 -8.16 10.89
CA GLN A 197 23.32 -7.23 11.21
C GLN A 197 22.83 -5.99 11.94
N GLU A 198 21.70 -5.42 11.52
CA GLU A 198 21.08 -4.28 12.23
C GLU A 198 20.73 -4.65 13.68
N LEU A 199 20.11 -5.81 13.92
CA LEU A 199 19.78 -6.28 15.26
C LEU A 199 21.03 -6.48 16.14
N ALA A 200 22.12 -7.00 15.58
CA ALA A 200 23.36 -7.22 16.31
C ALA A 200 24.11 -5.90 16.64
N SER A 201 23.84 -4.83 15.90
CA SER A 201 24.46 -3.51 16.15
C SER A 201 23.73 -2.67 17.22
N VAL A 202 22.52 -3.08 17.62
CA VAL A 202 21.67 -2.38 18.61
C VAL A 202 21.72 -3.07 19.99
N ALA A 203 22.23 -4.31 20.04
CA ALA A 203 22.40 -5.10 21.28
C ALA A 203 23.76 -4.85 21.94
#